data_fd90922df6b4295e4844ecfd206c984b
#
_entry.id   fd90922df6b4295e4844ecfd206c984b
#
_cell.length_a   1.000
_cell.length_b   1.000
_cell.length_c   1.000
_cell.angle_alpha   90.00
_cell.angle_beta   90.00
_cell.angle_gamma   90.00
#
_symmetry.space_group_name_H-M   'P 1'
#
loop_
_entity.id
_entity.type
_entity.pdbx_description
1 polymer ?
#
loop_
_entity_poly.entity_id
_entity_poly.type
_entity_poly.pdbx_seq_one_letter_code
_entity_poly.pdbx_strand_id
1 'polypeptide(L)'
;MFPIFGLTNKDGEPMLIGISGKAQSGKDTLGKYLCDEYRCLHYYFAKPLKEGAKVMFNLTDDQIANKEVPIEPWGISPRKIYQVLGTEVGRGIDPAIWIKNAEMFIKKHPGRTVVITDVRFDNEAIFIRNRGGVVINIVRDQEDIAENRHSSEGGLSPDNVDLYIHNNGTIEDMCNHVTYMIQQGIAV
;
A
#
# COMPACT_ATOMS: atom_id res chain seq x y z
N MET A 1 -21.33 17.99 -13.22
CA MET A 1 -19.97 18.44 -12.85
C MET A 1 -19.93 18.45 -11.34
N PHE A 2 -19.48 17.35 -10.73
CA PHE A 2 -19.37 17.27 -9.28
C PHE A 2 -18.16 18.10 -8.86
N PRO A 3 -18.23 18.84 -7.74
CA PRO A 3 -17.07 19.58 -7.26
C PRO A 3 -15.96 18.57 -6.94
N ILE A 4 -14.78 18.81 -7.50
CA ILE A 4 -13.56 18.04 -7.23
C ILE A 4 -13.08 18.45 -5.84
N PHE A 5 -13.80 17.98 -4.81
CA PHE A 5 -13.25 18.02 -3.46
C PHE A 5 -12.33 16.82 -3.34
N GLY A 6 -11.07 17.04 -2.99
CA GLY A 6 -10.15 15.97 -2.64
C GLY A 6 -10.76 15.10 -1.53
N LEU A 7 -10.33 13.85 -1.42
CA LEU A 7 -10.72 13.02 -0.29
C LEU A 7 -10.20 13.67 0.99
N THR A 8 -11.13 13.99 1.88
CA THR A 8 -10.85 14.62 3.17
C THR A 8 -11.51 13.80 4.28
N ASN A 9 -11.00 13.93 5.48
CA ASN A 9 -11.68 13.43 6.66
C ASN A 9 -12.96 14.24 6.95
N LYS A 10 -13.70 13.86 7.98
CA LYS A 10 -14.94 14.55 8.41
C LYS A 10 -14.77 16.04 8.76
N ASP A 11 -13.54 16.44 9.06
CA ASP A 11 -13.20 17.82 9.42
C ASP A 11 -12.77 18.66 8.19
N GLY A 12 -12.78 18.04 6.99
CA GLY A 12 -12.36 18.68 5.74
C GLY A 12 -10.84 18.70 5.54
N GLU A 13 -10.08 17.99 6.38
CA GLU A 13 -8.63 17.93 6.31
C GLU A 13 -8.14 16.79 5.41
N PRO A 14 -6.97 16.95 4.76
CA PRO A 14 -6.35 15.88 4.00
C PRO A 14 -6.13 14.63 4.84
N MET A 15 -6.37 13.46 4.26
CA MET A 15 -6.30 12.19 5.00
C MET A 15 -5.27 11.22 4.42
N LEU A 16 -4.91 10.23 5.21
CA LEU A 16 -4.16 9.08 4.75
C LEU A 16 -5.12 7.93 4.44
N ILE A 17 -4.94 7.27 3.31
CA ILE A 17 -5.70 6.08 2.95
C ILE A 17 -4.70 4.94 2.76
N GLY A 18 -4.75 3.96 3.66
CA GLY A 18 -3.97 2.74 3.54
C GLY A 18 -4.76 1.65 2.84
N ILE A 19 -4.14 0.97 1.89
CA ILE A 19 -4.76 -0.17 1.20
C ILE A 19 -3.90 -1.42 1.46
N SER A 20 -4.53 -2.41 2.05
CA SER A 20 -3.98 -3.74 2.32
C SER A 20 -4.69 -4.81 1.50
N GLY A 21 -4.16 -6.02 1.51
CA GLY A 21 -4.73 -7.20 0.84
C GLY A 21 -3.66 -8.07 0.19
N LYS A 22 -4.02 -9.27 -0.21
CA LYS A 22 -3.11 -10.24 -0.87
C LYS A 22 -2.59 -9.73 -2.22
N ALA A 23 -1.58 -10.39 -2.78
CA ALA A 23 -1.14 -10.16 -4.15
C ALA A 23 -2.34 -10.33 -5.11
N GLN A 24 -2.41 -9.45 -6.12
CA GLN A 24 -3.48 -9.44 -7.13
C GLN A 24 -4.91 -9.20 -6.61
N SER A 25 -5.08 -8.77 -5.35
CA SER A 25 -6.41 -8.44 -4.82
C SER A 25 -7.04 -7.17 -5.42
N GLY A 26 -6.27 -6.33 -6.13
CA GLY A 26 -6.75 -5.08 -6.73
C GLY A 26 -6.27 -3.80 -6.03
N LYS A 27 -5.37 -3.89 -5.06
CA LYS A 27 -4.83 -2.74 -4.30
C LYS A 27 -4.30 -1.61 -5.18
N ASP A 28 -3.44 -1.97 -6.14
CA ASP A 28 -2.81 -0.98 -7.01
C ASP A 28 -3.83 -0.34 -7.95
N THR A 29 -4.83 -1.12 -8.41
CA THR A 29 -5.93 -0.63 -9.24
C THR A 29 -6.78 0.37 -8.48
N LEU A 30 -7.19 0.04 -7.24
CA LEU A 30 -7.94 0.96 -6.38
C LEU A 30 -7.13 2.21 -6.06
N GLY A 31 -5.85 2.04 -5.69
CA GLY A 31 -4.97 3.17 -5.39
C GLY A 31 -4.82 4.13 -6.56
N LYS A 32 -4.63 3.58 -7.76
CA LYS A 32 -4.57 4.37 -8.99
C LYS A 32 -5.88 5.12 -9.23
N TYR A 33 -7.02 4.43 -9.17
CA TYR A 33 -8.34 5.04 -9.32
C TYR A 33 -8.54 6.22 -8.36
N LEU A 34 -8.27 6.03 -7.07
CA LEU A 34 -8.42 7.09 -6.07
C LEU A 34 -7.51 8.29 -6.36
N CYS A 35 -6.28 8.03 -6.82
CA CYS A 35 -5.35 9.11 -7.16
C CYS A 35 -5.79 9.88 -8.41
N ASP A 36 -6.27 9.19 -9.44
CA ASP A 36 -6.72 9.80 -10.69
C ASP A 36 -8.00 10.60 -10.49
N GLU A 37 -9.00 10.03 -9.79
CA GLU A 37 -10.32 10.66 -9.57
C GLU A 37 -10.26 11.83 -8.58
N TYR A 38 -9.53 11.66 -7.48
CA TYR A 38 -9.50 12.64 -6.39
C TYR A 38 -8.20 13.43 -6.29
N ARG A 39 -7.30 13.28 -7.26
CA ARG A 39 -5.98 13.96 -7.30
C ARG A 39 -5.14 13.75 -6.05
N CYS A 40 -5.24 12.56 -5.44
CA CYS A 40 -4.41 12.17 -4.31
C CYS A 40 -2.97 11.91 -4.73
N LEU A 41 -2.06 11.86 -3.77
CA LEU A 41 -0.70 11.41 -4.01
C LEU A 41 -0.60 9.92 -3.73
N HIS A 42 -0.01 9.18 -4.66
CA HIS A 42 0.30 7.77 -4.47
C HIS A 42 1.65 7.60 -3.77
N TYR A 43 1.66 6.79 -2.74
CA TYR A 43 2.86 6.35 -2.05
C TYR A 43 2.81 4.84 -1.78
N TYR A 44 3.96 4.22 -1.54
CA TYR A 44 4.08 2.86 -1.02
C TYR A 44 5.29 2.78 -0.10
N PHE A 45 5.16 2.07 1.03
CA PHE A 45 6.20 1.95 2.05
C PHE A 45 7.51 1.37 1.49
N ALA A 46 7.39 0.45 0.54
CA ALA A 46 8.53 -0.15 -0.14
C ALA A 46 9.21 0.77 -1.18
N LYS A 47 8.76 2.04 -1.38
CA LYS A 47 9.33 2.94 -2.39
C LYS A 47 10.84 3.14 -2.21
N PRO A 48 11.32 3.65 -1.05
CA PRO A 48 12.76 3.88 -0.87
C PRO A 48 13.58 2.60 -0.90
N LEU A 49 13.00 1.48 -0.43
CA LEU A 49 13.62 0.17 -0.54
C LEU A 49 13.85 -0.24 -2.00
N LYS A 50 12.83 -0.14 -2.85
CA LYS A 50 12.92 -0.53 -4.26
C LYS A 50 13.90 0.36 -5.03
N GLU A 51 13.87 1.66 -4.77
CA GLU A 51 14.82 2.63 -5.34
C GLU A 51 16.26 2.31 -4.92
N GLY A 52 16.49 2.06 -3.63
CA GLY A 52 17.79 1.64 -3.11
C GLY A 52 18.27 0.32 -3.70
N ALA A 53 17.42 -0.70 -3.75
CA ALA A 53 17.74 -1.99 -4.33
C ALA A 53 18.08 -1.89 -5.84
N LYS A 54 17.34 -1.04 -6.58
CA LYS A 54 17.62 -0.79 -8.01
C LYS A 54 19.05 -0.30 -8.20
N VAL A 55 19.52 0.60 -7.36
CA VAL A 55 20.89 1.12 -7.41
C VAL A 55 21.90 0.08 -6.93
N MET A 56 21.68 -0.54 -5.76
CA MET A 56 22.62 -1.50 -5.15
C MET A 56 22.90 -2.72 -6.02
N PHE A 57 21.87 -3.23 -6.71
CA PHE A 57 21.93 -4.44 -7.51
C PHE A 57 21.95 -4.16 -9.02
N ASN A 58 22.00 -2.87 -9.41
CA ASN A 58 21.96 -2.43 -10.81
C ASN A 58 20.78 -3.06 -11.59
N LEU A 59 19.58 -3.05 -10.99
CA LEU A 59 18.40 -3.69 -11.58
C LEU A 59 17.89 -2.91 -12.79
N THR A 60 17.65 -3.63 -13.89
CA THR A 60 16.94 -3.09 -15.05
C THR A 60 15.43 -3.05 -14.81
N ASP A 61 14.71 -2.26 -15.61
CA ASP A 61 13.25 -2.20 -15.50
C ASP A 61 12.58 -3.53 -15.86
N ASP A 62 13.16 -4.30 -16.80
CA ASP A 62 12.72 -5.65 -17.15
C ASP A 62 12.87 -6.63 -15.97
N GLN A 63 13.98 -6.56 -15.24
CA GLN A 63 14.21 -7.39 -14.06
C GLN A 63 13.25 -7.01 -12.91
N ILE A 64 12.94 -5.72 -12.77
CA ILE A 64 11.94 -5.23 -11.79
C ILE A 64 10.54 -5.72 -12.15
N ALA A 65 10.17 -5.71 -13.43
CA ALA A 65 8.90 -6.23 -13.93
C ALA A 65 8.78 -7.74 -13.72
N ASN A 66 9.88 -8.48 -13.98
CA ASN A 66 9.96 -9.94 -13.83
C ASN A 66 10.56 -10.36 -12.48
N LYS A 67 10.09 -9.74 -11.41
CA LYS A 67 10.65 -9.81 -10.04
C LYS A 67 10.78 -11.20 -9.43
N GLU A 68 10.14 -12.22 -9.99
CA GLU A 68 10.20 -13.62 -9.51
C GLU A 68 11.40 -14.38 -10.10
N VAL A 69 11.98 -13.89 -11.21
CA VAL A 69 13.05 -14.58 -11.92
C VAL A 69 14.41 -14.23 -11.29
N PRO A 70 15.24 -15.22 -10.93
CA PRO A 70 16.61 -14.97 -10.49
C PRO A 70 17.40 -14.20 -11.55
N ILE A 71 18.26 -13.28 -11.10
CA ILE A 71 19.06 -12.41 -11.98
C ILE A 71 20.56 -12.62 -11.79
N GLU A 72 21.29 -12.59 -12.91
CA GLU A 72 22.76 -12.63 -12.89
C GLU A 72 23.34 -11.25 -12.55
N PRO A 73 24.52 -11.19 -11.87
CA PRO A 73 25.31 -12.32 -11.36
C PRO A 73 24.88 -12.81 -9.96
N TRP A 74 23.79 -12.29 -9.44
CA TRP A 74 23.38 -12.47 -8.05
C TRP A 74 22.76 -13.84 -7.74
N GLY A 75 22.19 -14.54 -8.74
CA GLY A 75 21.53 -15.83 -8.58
C GLY A 75 20.26 -15.79 -7.73
N ILE A 76 19.73 -14.61 -7.43
CA ILE A 76 18.52 -14.40 -6.61
C ILE A 76 17.54 -13.47 -7.34
N SER A 77 16.25 -13.62 -7.04
CA SER A 77 15.21 -12.79 -7.67
C SER A 77 15.08 -11.41 -7.01
N PRO A 78 14.67 -10.38 -7.75
CA PRO A 78 14.38 -9.06 -7.18
C PRO A 78 13.37 -9.11 -6.03
N ARG A 79 12.39 -10.02 -6.07
CA ARG A 79 11.47 -10.24 -4.96
C ARG A 79 12.20 -10.66 -3.68
N LYS A 80 13.13 -11.62 -3.77
CA LYS A 80 13.91 -12.05 -2.61
C LYS A 80 14.81 -10.93 -2.08
N ILE A 81 15.41 -10.13 -2.98
CA ILE A 81 16.19 -8.94 -2.61
C ILE A 81 15.30 -7.98 -1.79
N TYR A 82 14.10 -7.65 -2.28
CA TYR A 82 13.18 -6.74 -1.57
C TYR A 82 12.74 -7.30 -0.21
N GLN A 83 12.47 -8.61 -0.11
CA GLN A 83 12.10 -9.23 1.17
C GLN A 83 13.22 -9.12 2.20
N VAL A 84 14.45 -9.48 1.82
CA VAL A 84 15.62 -9.41 2.72
C VAL A 84 15.93 -7.98 3.12
N LEU A 85 16.10 -7.08 2.16
CA LEU A 85 16.41 -5.68 2.45
C LEU A 85 15.28 -4.98 3.21
N GLY A 86 14.05 -5.31 2.90
CA GLY A 86 12.87 -4.64 3.51
C GLY A 86 12.59 -5.11 4.92
N THR A 87 12.65 -6.40 5.17
CA THR A 87 12.25 -6.99 6.44
C THR A 87 13.47 -7.30 7.32
N GLU A 88 14.39 -8.10 6.81
CA GLU A 88 15.50 -8.58 7.64
C GLU A 88 16.51 -7.47 7.94
N VAL A 89 16.88 -6.68 6.92
CA VAL A 89 17.85 -5.59 7.10
C VAL A 89 17.16 -4.31 7.57
N GLY A 90 16.24 -3.77 6.78
CA GLY A 90 15.64 -2.47 7.06
C GLY A 90 14.91 -2.42 8.40
N ARG A 91 13.98 -3.35 8.64
CA ARG A 91 13.26 -3.44 9.92
C ARG A 91 14.12 -3.99 11.05
N GLY A 92 15.21 -4.69 10.75
CA GLY A 92 16.21 -5.09 11.74
C GLY A 92 17.00 -3.89 12.28
N ILE A 93 17.24 -2.86 11.46
CA ILE A 93 17.85 -1.59 11.89
C ILE A 93 16.84 -0.76 12.70
N ASP A 94 15.63 -0.61 12.15
CA ASP A 94 14.54 0.14 12.78
C ASP A 94 13.19 -0.40 12.30
N PRO A 95 12.35 -1.00 13.17
CA PRO A 95 11.04 -1.50 12.81
C PRO A 95 10.12 -0.46 12.14
N ALA A 96 10.36 0.84 12.41
CA ALA A 96 9.61 1.96 11.86
C ALA A 96 10.29 2.64 10.65
N ILE A 97 11.34 2.06 10.08
CA ILE A 97 12.14 2.71 9.02
C ILE A 97 11.27 3.16 7.83
N TRP A 98 10.35 2.31 7.36
CA TRP A 98 9.48 2.62 6.22
C TRP A 98 8.40 3.64 6.57
N ILE A 99 7.93 3.62 7.81
CA ILE A 99 7.01 4.61 8.37
C ILE A 99 7.67 5.99 8.42
N LYS A 100 8.92 6.08 8.90
CA LYS A 100 9.69 7.33 8.93
C LYS A 100 9.90 7.91 7.53
N ASN A 101 10.15 7.05 6.53
CA ASN A 101 10.24 7.48 5.13
C ASN A 101 8.90 8.01 4.60
N ALA A 102 7.78 7.33 4.90
CA ALA A 102 6.45 7.80 4.54
C ALA A 102 6.13 9.15 5.22
N GLU A 103 6.48 9.31 6.48
CA GLU A 103 6.32 10.57 7.21
C GLU A 103 7.10 11.72 6.56
N MET A 104 8.34 11.49 6.14
CA MET A 104 9.12 12.48 5.40
C MET A 104 8.47 12.85 4.07
N PHE A 105 7.88 11.87 3.37
CA PHE A 105 7.14 12.14 2.14
C PHE A 105 5.91 12.99 2.40
N ILE A 106 5.10 12.65 3.41
CA ILE A 106 3.89 13.39 3.79
C ILE A 106 4.25 14.84 4.17
N LYS A 107 5.30 15.05 4.98
CA LYS A 107 5.77 16.38 5.38
C LYS A 107 6.21 17.26 4.21
N LYS A 108 6.70 16.66 3.11
CA LYS A 108 7.06 17.39 1.87
C LYS A 108 5.83 17.79 1.02
N HIS A 109 4.65 17.25 1.33
CA HIS A 109 3.43 17.48 0.57
C HIS A 109 2.27 17.90 1.49
N PRO A 110 2.41 19.03 2.19
CA PRO A 110 1.37 19.48 3.12
C PRO A 110 0.05 19.75 2.38
N GLY A 111 -1.05 19.48 3.04
CA GLY A 111 -2.38 19.72 2.47
C GLY A 111 -2.80 18.73 1.38
N ARG A 112 -2.12 17.60 1.23
CA ARG A 112 -2.44 16.60 0.21
C ARG A 112 -2.86 15.27 0.84
N THR A 113 -3.97 14.73 0.38
CA THR A 113 -4.35 13.35 0.69
C THR A 113 -3.37 12.37 0.04
N VAL A 114 -2.94 11.38 0.80
CA VAL A 114 -1.98 10.35 0.35
C VAL A 114 -2.61 8.97 0.42
N VAL A 115 -2.55 8.23 -0.67
CA VAL A 115 -2.96 6.82 -0.76
C VAL A 115 -1.74 5.93 -0.72
N ILE A 116 -1.69 4.98 0.24
CA ILE A 116 -0.59 4.04 0.46
C ILE A 116 -1.07 2.63 0.13
N THR A 117 -0.56 2.00 -0.93
CA THR A 117 -1.12 0.76 -1.50
C THR A 117 -0.45 -0.53 -1.06
N ASP A 118 0.50 -0.50 -0.14
CA ASP A 118 1.24 -1.69 0.29
C ASP A 118 1.30 -1.85 1.82
N VAL A 119 0.22 -1.50 2.50
CA VAL A 119 0.11 -1.70 3.95
C VAL A 119 0.13 -3.19 4.27
N ARG A 120 1.11 -3.64 5.05
CA ARG A 120 1.34 -5.07 5.33
C ARG A 120 1.54 -5.39 6.80
N PHE A 121 1.93 -4.43 7.61
CA PHE A 121 2.26 -4.59 9.01
C PHE A 121 1.37 -3.72 9.88
N ASP A 122 1.04 -4.22 11.06
CA ASP A 122 0.16 -3.51 11.99
C ASP A 122 0.69 -2.13 12.39
N ASN A 123 2.00 -1.96 12.53
CA ASN A 123 2.58 -0.66 12.83
C ASN A 123 2.39 0.37 11.69
N GLU A 124 2.30 -0.08 10.43
CA GLU A 124 1.98 0.77 9.28
C GLU A 124 0.50 1.21 9.32
N ALA A 125 -0.39 0.26 9.61
CA ALA A 125 -1.82 0.53 9.75
C ALA A 125 -2.08 1.50 10.94
N ILE A 126 -1.48 1.23 12.10
CA ILE A 126 -1.56 2.11 13.28
C ILE A 126 -1.04 3.52 12.97
N PHE A 127 0.06 3.63 12.22
CA PHE A 127 0.59 4.93 11.79
C PHE A 127 -0.43 5.74 10.97
N ILE A 128 -1.15 5.08 10.04
CA ILE A 128 -2.19 5.71 9.23
C ILE A 128 -3.35 6.16 10.10
N ARG A 129 -3.88 5.26 10.94
CA ARG A 129 -5.04 5.51 11.80
C ARG A 129 -4.78 6.60 12.83
N ASN A 130 -3.59 6.64 13.45
CA ASN A 130 -3.20 7.68 14.41
C ASN A 130 -3.13 9.09 13.79
N ARG A 131 -3.21 9.20 12.46
CA ARG A 131 -3.29 10.48 11.73
C ARG A 131 -4.69 10.76 11.16
N GLY A 132 -5.71 10.12 11.72
CA GLY A 132 -7.09 10.26 11.24
C GLY A 132 -7.30 9.68 9.85
N GLY A 133 -6.43 8.77 9.43
CA GLY A 133 -6.54 8.04 8.17
C GLY A 133 -7.35 6.76 8.31
N VAL A 134 -7.64 6.12 7.18
CA VAL A 134 -8.42 4.89 7.08
C VAL A 134 -7.59 3.75 6.46
N VAL A 135 -7.77 2.54 6.95
CA VAL A 135 -7.13 1.32 6.42
C VAL A 135 -8.18 0.42 5.79
N ILE A 136 -8.07 0.23 4.48
CA ILE A 136 -8.94 -0.60 3.66
C ILE A 136 -8.23 -1.92 3.38
N ASN A 137 -8.89 -3.05 3.64
CA ASN A 137 -8.38 -4.37 3.25
C ASN A 137 -9.20 -4.95 2.10
N ILE A 138 -8.56 -5.18 0.96
CA ILE A 138 -9.22 -5.81 -0.19
C ILE A 138 -9.08 -7.32 -0.08
N VAL A 139 -10.24 -7.98 -0.01
CA VAL A 139 -10.37 -9.43 0.01
C VAL A 139 -10.85 -9.90 -1.36
N ARG A 140 -10.25 -10.95 -1.87
CA ARG A 140 -10.71 -11.64 -3.07
C ARG A 140 -10.78 -13.13 -2.77
N ASP A 141 -11.90 -13.76 -3.10
CA ASP A 141 -12.08 -15.20 -2.95
C ASP A 141 -11.18 -15.91 -3.99
N GLN A 142 -9.96 -16.23 -3.56
CA GLN A 142 -9.03 -17.08 -4.28
C GLN A 142 -8.64 -18.20 -3.34
N GLU A 143 -8.68 -19.42 -3.83
CA GLU A 143 -8.17 -20.57 -3.09
C GLU A 143 -6.73 -20.31 -2.63
N ASP A 144 -6.46 -20.55 -1.36
CA ASP A 144 -5.15 -20.39 -0.74
C ASP A 144 -4.19 -21.48 -1.24
N ILE A 145 -3.51 -21.22 -2.35
CA ILE A 145 -2.40 -22.02 -2.84
C ILE A 145 -1.09 -21.35 -2.44
N ALA A 146 -0.71 -21.35 -1.18
CA ALA A 146 0.64 -20.95 -0.80
C ALA A 146 1.04 -21.50 0.57
N GLU A 147 1.64 -22.64 0.56
CA GLU A 147 2.59 -23.10 1.57
C GLU A 147 3.86 -22.24 1.46
N ASN A 148 4.33 -21.63 2.56
CA ASN A 148 5.49 -20.75 2.71
C ASN A 148 5.23 -19.23 2.47
N ARG A 149 4.47 -18.61 3.35
CA ARG A 149 4.34 -17.15 3.36
C ARG A 149 5.48 -16.49 4.15
N HIS A 150 6.14 -15.50 3.51
CA HIS A 150 7.05 -14.61 4.23
C HIS A 150 6.26 -13.76 5.26
N SER A 151 6.89 -13.38 6.38
CA SER A 151 6.24 -12.57 7.44
C SER A 151 5.56 -11.29 6.93
N SER A 152 6.05 -10.71 5.83
CA SER A 152 5.44 -9.54 5.18
C SER A 152 4.16 -9.86 4.40
N GLU A 153 3.70 -11.11 4.35
CA GLU A 153 2.49 -11.56 3.65
C GLU A 153 1.42 -12.10 4.60
N GLY A 154 1.67 -12.03 5.92
CA GLY A 154 0.77 -12.53 6.97
C GLY A 154 -0.55 -11.76 7.12
N GLY A 155 -0.65 -10.58 6.52
CA GLY A 155 -1.82 -9.71 6.63
C GLY A 155 -1.83 -8.87 7.91
N LEU A 156 -2.82 -7.98 8.01
CA LEU A 156 -3.05 -7.14 9.18
C LEU A 156 -3.92 -7.85 10.21
N SER A 157 -3.73 -7.52 11.47
CA SER A 157 -4.69 -7.85 12.53
C SER A 157 -6.05 -7.20 12.21
N PRO A 158 -7.18 -7.91 12.39
CA PRO A 158 -8.51 -7.35 12.07
C PRO A 158 -8.79 -6.01 12.73
N ASP A 159 -8.31 -5.79 13.96
CA ASP A 159 -8.46 -4.55 14.72
C ASP A 159 -7.77 -3.33 14.10
N ASN A 160 -6.86 -3.56 13.14
CA ASN A 160 -6.12 -2.53 12.42
C ASN A 160 -6.67 -2.27 11.01
N VAL A 161 -7.86 -2.81 10.70
CA VAL A 161 -8.58 -2.62 9.44
C VAL A 161 -9.89 -1.93 9.71
N ASP A 162 -10.15 -0.82 9.03
CA ASP A 162 -11.38 -0.05 9.21
C ASP A 162 -12.48 -0.49 8.23
N LEU A 163 -12.08 -0.99 7.04
CA LEU A 163 -13.02 -1.39 6.00
C LEU A 163 -12.54 -2.62 5.23
N TYR A 164 -13.40 -3.62 5.08
CA TYR A 164 -13.17 -4.77 4.21
C TYR A 164 -13.96 -4.63 2.92
N ILE A 165 -13.26 -4.75 1.78
CA ILE A 165 -13.86 -4.70 0.44
C ILE A 165 -13.69 -6.05 -0.23
N HIS A 166 -14.81 -6.71 -0.56
CA HIS A 166 -14.81 -7.95 -1.33
C HIS A 166 -14.76 -7.62 -2.84
N ASN A 167 -13.61 -7.91 -3.46
CA ASN A 167 -13.37 -7.67 -4.88
C ASN A 167 -13.59 -8.94 -5.70
N ASN A 168 -14.84 -9.40 -5.75
CA ASN A 168 -15.29 -10.59 -6.54
C ASN A 168 -16.04 -10.18 -7.82
N GLY A 169 -16.28 -8.89 -8.02
CA GLY A 169 -16.94 -8.31 -9.17
C GLY A 169 -15.97 -7.65 -10.14
N THR A 170 -16.46 -6.62 -10.81
CA THR A 170 -15.66 -5.80 -11.71
C THR A 170 -14.81 -4.76 -10.94
N ILE A 171 -13.80 -4.20 -11.60
CA ILE A 171 -13.01 -3.08 -11.06
C ILE A 171 -13.94 -1.89 -10.77
N GLU A 172 -14.91 -1.64 -11.64
CA GLU A 172 -15.88 -0.55 -11.50
C GLU A 172 -16.74 -0.72 -10.24
N ASP A 173 -17.22 -1.92 -9.97
CA ASP A 173 -18.00 -2.23 -8.76
C ASP A 173 -17.20 -1.93 -7.50
N MET A 174 -15.93 -2.38 -7.45
CA MET A 174 -15.03 -2.11 -6.32
C MET A 174 -14.81 -0.61 -6.13
N CYS A 175 -14.51 0.12 -7.21
CA CYS A 175 -14.23 1.55 -7.15
C CYS A 175 -15.47 2.34 -6.71
N ASN A 176 -16.65 2.02 -7.25
CA ASN A 176 -17.91 2.66 -6.88
C ASN A 176 -18.27 2.39 -5.40
N HIS A 177 -18.06 1.15 -4.94
CA HIS A 177 -18.30 0.79 -3.54
C HIS A 177 -17.40 1.60 -2.60
N VAL A 178 -16.09 1.64 -2.85
CA VAL A 178 -15.15 2.41 -2.02
C VAL A 178 -15.48 3.90 -2.04
N THR A 179 -15.79 4.45 -3.22
CA THR A 179 -16.19 5.86 -3.35
C THR A 179 -17.42 6.17 -2.50
N TYR A 180 -18.45 5.31 -2.59
CA TYR A 180 -19.67 5.47 -1.79
C TYR A 180 -19.35 5.45 -0.29
N MET A 181 -18.56 4.48 0.18
CA MET A 181 -18.20 4.35 1.59
C MET A 181 -17.44 5.58 2.10
N ILE A 182 -16.48 6.08 1.35
CA ILE A 182 -15.72 7.28 1.71
C ILE A 182 -16.65 8.52 1.78
N GLN A 183 -17.56 8.68 0.81
CA GLN A 183 -18.49 9.80 0.77
C GLN A 183 -19.53 9.77 1.92
N GLN A 184 -19.87 8.59 2.41
CA GLN A 184 -20.76 8.44 3.58
C GLN A 184 -20.04 8.71 4.92
N GLY A 185 -18.76 9.05 4.89
CA GLY A 185 -17.98 9.25 6.11
C GLY A 185 -17.76 7.96 6.90
N ILE A 186 -17.87 6.80 6.26
CA ILE A 186 -17.57 5.48 6.87
C ILE A 186 -16.06 5.27 6.90
N ALA A 187 -15.34 6.30 7.13
CA ALA A 187 -13.99 6.30 7.56
C ALA A 187 -13.99 7.05 8.88
N VAL A 188 -14.24 6.28 9.95
CA VAL A 188 -14.13 6.63 11.38
C VAL A 188 -15.27 7.41 11.94
#